data_5da5d6ecc4afb64347098de612a15f8f
#
_entry.id   5da5d6ecc4afb64347098de612a15f8f
#
_cell.length_a   1.000
_cell.length_b   1.000
_cell.length_c   1.000
_cell.angle_alpha   90.00
_cell.angle_beta   90.00
_cell.angle_gamma   90.00
#
_symmetry.space_group_name_H-M   'P 1'
#
loop_
_entity.id
_entity.type
_entity.pdbx_description
1 polymer ?
#
loop_
_entity_poly.entity_id
_entity_poly.type
_entity_poly.pdbx_seq_one_letter_code
_entity_poly.pdbx_strand_id
1 'polypeptide(L)'
;MTSRSSAATALRRSGYKVPGFPGLLGTDFSQMSRADKVALFWKILRHKVHGLSFSPYVDGQSPGAEIGELQIRERLSIIQPYTHWIRTFSCREGHEETARIAQENGLKTMVGVGLSEDLELNEVELHNGIDVARAGHANILAIGNEVMLREDLGEDQLIDYIARARAAVPGVPVGTVDAYFLFENHPRVAAACDLLLVNCYPFWESCPAEYAFLYMKDMYRRAQNAANGKKVIISETGWPTIGSPFGSAIPSYDNALEYFIRTYQWAHEEGIEIFYFSSFDEAWKVGDEGDVGAYWGLWDKDGHPKFV
;
A
#
# COMPACT_ATOMS: atom_id res chain seq x y z
N MET A 1 -14.29 -38.73 -8.44
CA MET A 1 -14.41 -37.81 -7.29
C MET A 1 -13.04 -37.71 -6.62
N THR A 2 -12.12 -36.97 -7.17
CA THR A 2 -10.82 -36.64 -6.53
C THR A 2 -10.15 -35.60 -7.42
N SER A 3 -10.20 -34.33 -7.11
CA SER A 3 -9.19 -33.34 -7.54
C SER A 3 -9.47 -31.88 -7.14
N ARG A 4 -10.56 -31.59 -6.40
CA ARG A 4 -10.83 -30.20 -5.95
C ARG A 4 -10.08 -29.80 -4.67
N SER A 5 -9.48 -30.76 -3.96
CA SER A 5 -8.75 -30.52 -2.70
C SER A 5 -7.32 -29.98 -2.92
N SER A 6 -6.66 -30.33 -4.02
CA SER A 6 -5.26 -30.00 -4.25
C SER A 6 -5.03 -28.54 -4.69
N ALA A 7 -5.94 -27.98 -5.50
CA ALA A 7 -5.82 -26.59 -5.98
C ALA A 7 -6.07 -25.57 -4.85
N ALA A 8 -7.08 -25.82 -4.00
CA ALA A 8 -7.33 -24.96 -2.84
C ALA A 8 -6.19 -25.01 -1.81
N THR A 9 -5.48 -26.14 -1.71
CA THR A 9 -4.33 -26.31 -0.81
C THR A 9 -3.06 -25.67 -1.39
N ALA A 10 -2.89 -25.66 -2.71
CA ALA A 10 -1.76 -25.01 -3.38
C ALA A 10 -1.87 -23.48 -3.35
N LEU A 11 -3.07 -22.93 -3.51
CA LEU A 11 -3.32 -21.47 -3.37
C LEU A 11 -3.08 -20.97 -1.94
N ARG A 12 -3.17 -21.84 -0.92
CA ARG A 12 -2.89 -21.47 0.47
C ARG A 12 -1.39 -21.40 0.83
N ARG A 13 -0.48 -21.75 -0.09
CA ARG A 13 0.96 -21.88 0.21
C ARG A 13 1.84 -20.70 -0.17
N SER A 14 1.33 -19.66 -0.79
CA SER A 14 2.13 -18.52 -1.28
C SER A 14 1.88 -17.21 -0.55
N GLY A 15 1.47 -17.22 0.69
CA GLY A 15 1.11 -16.00 1.37
C GLY A 15 1.92 -15.72 2.61
N TYR A 16 1.89 -14.47 2.99
CA TYR A 16 2.48 -13.93 4.19
C TYR A 16 1.77 -14.49 5.44
N LYS A 17 2.49 -15.25 6.25
CA LYS A 17 2.01 -15.70 7.56
C LYS A 17 2.95 -15.25 8.65
N VAL A 18 2.42 -14.59 9.65
CA VAL A 18 3.17 -14.15 10.83
C VAL A 18 3.04 -15.23 11.92
N PRO A 19 4.15 -15.87 12.35
CA PRO A 19 4.12 -16.77 13.47
C PRO A 19 3.59 -16.07 14.73
N GLY A 20 2.64 -16.71 15.44
CA GLY A 20 2.07 -16.15 16.66
C GLY A 20 1.03 -15.04 16.46
N PHE A 21 0.62 -14.75 15.22
CA PHE A 21 -0.47 -13.82 14.96
C PHE A 21 -1.75 -14.27 15.70
N PRO A 22 -2.47 -13.36 16.38
CA PRO A 22 -3.67 -13.70 17.12
C PRO A 22 -4.73 -14.26 16.18
N GLY A 23 -5.17 -15.49 16.41
CA GLY A 23 -6.33 -16.07 15.72
C GLY A 23 -7.57 -15.25 16.04
N LEU A 24 -8.22 -14.72 15.00
CA LEU A 24 -9.39 -13.84 15.13
C LEU A 24 -10.62 -14.43 14.45
N LEU A 25 -10.51 -15.64 13.93
CA LEU A 25 -11.59 -16.32 13.22
C LEU A 25 -12.83 -16.41 14.13
N GLY A 26 -13.95 -15.83 13.69
CA GLY A 26 -15.19 -15.80 14.46
C GLY A 26 -15.27 -14.73 15.54
N THR A 27 -14.31 -13.80 15.62
CA THR A 27 -14.37 -12.69 16.57
C THR A 27 -15.56 -11.77 16.24
N ASP A 28 -16.48 -11.63 17.18
CA ASP A 28 -17.56 -10.66 17.10
C ASP A 28 -17.10 -9.30 17.63
N PHE A 29 -16.74 -8.40 16.72
CA PHE A 29 -16.25 -7.06 17.06
C PHE A 29 -17.34 -6.19 17.70
N SER A 30 -18.63 -6.51 17.52
CA SER A 30 -19.73 -5.77 18.12
C SER A 30 -19.75 -5.89 19.65
N GLN A 31 -19.17 -6.99 20.16
CA GLN A 31 -19.11 -7.27 21.61
C GLN A 31 -17.81 -6.79 22.25
N MET A 32 -16.85 -6.31 21.44
CA MET A 32 -15.56 -5.83 21.96
C MET A 32 -15.66 -4.37 22.40
N SER A 33 -15.13 -4.06 23.58
CA SER A 33 -14.92 -2.67 23.98
C SER A 33 -13.88 -1.99 23.09
N ARG A 34 -13.89 -0.65 23.02
CA ARG A 34 -12.86 0.10 22.32
C ARG A 34 -11.46 -0.23 22.83
N ALA A 35 -11.29 -0.37 24.14
CA ALA A 35 -10.01 -0.71 24.75
C ALA A 35 -9.51 -2.11 24.28
N ASP A 36 -10.41 -3.09 24.15
CA ASP A 36 -10.04 -4.40 23.64
C ASP A 36 -9.64 -4.35 22.15
N LYS A 37 -10.33 -3.54 21.34
CA LYS A 37 -9.97 -3.31 19.93
C LYS A 37 -8.60 -2.64 19.81
N VAL A 38 -8.31 -1.63 20.63
CA VAL A 38 -6.99 -0.97 20.69
C VAL A 38 -5.90 -1.95 21.11
N ALA A 39 -6.15 -2.77 22.14
CA ALA A 39 -5.21 -3.80 22.58
C ALA A 39 -4.92 -4.82 21.44
N LEU A 40 -5.95 -5.20 20.68
CA LEU A 40 -5.83 -6.11 19.55
C LEU A 40 -5.06 -5.48 18.38
N PHE A 41 -5.33 -4.22 18.05
CA PHE A 41 -4.58 -3.44 17.06
C PHE A 41 -3.07 -3.45 17.38
N TRP A 42 -2.70 -3.13 18.62
CA TRP A 42 -1.30 -3.15 19.03
C TRP A 42 -0.70 -4.55 19.03
N LYS A 43 -1.49 -5.57 19.35
CA LYS A 43 -1.05 -6.95 19.26
C LYS A 43 -0.73 -7.33 17.81
N ILE A 44 -1.57 -6.92 16.84
CA ILE A 44 -1.32 -7.11 15.41
C ILE A 44 -0.03 -6.40 14.99
N LEU A 45 0.11 -5.11 15.29
CA LEU A 45 1.29 -4.32 14.91
C LEU A 45 2.59 -4.89 15.49
N ARG A 46 2.59 -5.35 16.74
CA ARG A 46 3.79 -5.96 17.36
C ARG A 46 4.22 -7.28 16.70
N HIS A 47 3.35 -7.95 15.97
CA HIS A 47 3.70 -9.12 15.15
C HIS A 47 4.23 -8.73 13.77
N LYS A 48 4.38 -7.45 13.50
CA LYS A 48 4.76 -6.83 12.24
C LYS A 48 3.79 -7.17 11.11
N VAL A 49 3.15 -6.15 10.59
CA VAL A 49 2.32 -6.27 9.39
C VAL A 49 3.20 -6.45 8.14
N HIS A 50 2.60 -6.88 7.03
CA HIS A 50 3.35 -7.07 5.79
C HIS A 50 4.03 -5.78 5.38
N GLY A 51 3.29 -4.69 5.14
CA GLY A 51 3.84 -3.45 4.66
C GLY A 51 3.02 -2.22 5.09
N LEU A 52 3.71 -1.08 5.14
CA LEU A 52 3.11 0.23 5.33
C LEU A 52 3.54 1.15 4.20
N SER A 53 2.61 1.95 3.69
CA SER A 53 2.94 3.11 2.85
C SER A 53 3.66 4.13 3.69
N PHE A 54 4.83 4.58 3.20
CA PHE A 54 5.74 5.44 3.94
C PHE A 54 6.04 6.70 3.14
N SER A 55 5.74 7.81 3.74
CA SER A 55 6.13 9.14 3.30
C SER A 55 6.88 9.82 4.46
N PRO A 56 8.09 10.33 4.25
CA PRO A 56 8.90 10.90 5.32
C PRO A 56 8.56 12.35 5.67
N TYR A 57 7.59 12.97 4.98
CA TYR A 57 7.23 14.38 5.21
C TYR A 57 6.88 14.68 6.67
N VAL A 58 7.28 15.86 7.11
CA VAL A 58 6.88 16.45 8.39
C VAL A 58 5.98 17.66 8.15
N ASP A 59 5.45 18.25 9.22
CA ASP A 59 4.54 19.40 9.11
C ASP A 59 5.17 20.54 8.29
N GLY A 60 4.37 21.12 7.38
CA GLY A 60 4.82 22.18 6.45
C GLY A 60 5.54 21.69 5.20
N GLN A 61 5.78 20.39 5.04
CA GLN A 61 6.34 19.81 3.82
C GLN A 61 5.25 19.17 2.94
N SER A 62 5.54 19.06 1.65
CA SER A 62 4.71 18.45 0.63
C SER A 62 5.60 17.97 -0.53
N PRO A 63 5.08 17.29 -1.55
CA PRO A 63 5.83 16.98 -2.78
C PRO A 63 6.52 18.22 -3.32
N GLY A 64 7.80 18.07 -3.70
CA GLY A 64 8.71 19.16 -4.06
C GLY A 64 9.63 19.62 -2.93
N ALA A 65 9.43 19.15 -1.70
CA ALA A 65 10.34 19.43 -0.60
C ALA A 65 11.53 18.46 -0.59
N GLU A 66 12.74 18.98 -0.48
CA GLU A 66 13.95 18.17 -0.28
C GLU A 66 13.92 17.45 1.06
N ILE A 67 14.13 16.14 1.05
CA ILE A 67 14.11 15.28 2.22
C ILE A 67 15.52 14.79 2.56
N GLY A 68 15.99 15.15 3.75
CA GLY A 68 17.32 14.73 4.21
C GLY A 68 17.31 13.33 4.83
N GLU A 69 18.46 12.65 4.75
CA GLU A 69 18.67 11.30 5.31
C GLU A 69 18.28 11.22 6.81
N LEU A 70 18.62 12.23 7.61
CA LEU A 70 18.29 12.24 9.04
C LEU A 70 16.79 12.18 9.27
N GLN A 71 16.01 12.97 8.53
CA GLN A 71 14.54 12.96 8.61
C GLN A 71 13.97 11.60 8.23
N ILE A 72 14.48 10.97 7.15
CA ILE A 72 14.06 9.63 6.75
C ILE A 72 14.32 8.63 7.87
N ARG A 73 15.50 8.66 8.49
CA ARG A 73 15.87 7.77 9.60
C ARG A 73 14.98 7.97 10.82
N GLU A 74 14.71 9.22 11.20
CA GLU A 74 13.83 9.55 12.33
C GLU A 74 12.42 9.03 12.09
N ARG A 75 11.82 9.34 10.94
CA ARG A 75 10.46 8.89 10.59
C ARG A 75 10.38 7.37 10.47
N LEU A 76 11.38 6.74 9.85
CA LEU A 76 11.43 5.30 9.68
C LEU A 76 11.56 4.57 11.02
N SER A 77 12.30 5.10 11.98
CA SER A 77 12.49 4.50 13.31
C SER A 77 11.17 4.30 14.07
N ILE A 78 10.16 5.14 13.79
CA ILE A 78 8.83 5.06 14.42
C ILE A 78 8.09 3.81 13.96
N ILE A 79 8.15 3.47 12.66
CA ILE A 79 7.36 2.39 12.06
C ILE A 79 8.10 1.07 11.92
N GLN A 80 9.43 1.10 11.87
CA GLN A 80 10.29 -0.08 11.67
C GLN A 80 9.98 -1.25 12.63
N PRO A 81 9.62 -1.03 13.91
CA PRO A 81 9.27 -2.14 14.80
C PRO A 81 7.99 -2.87 14.40
N TYR A 82 7.14 -2.31 13.52
CA TYR A 82 5.77 -2.74 13.28
C TYR A 82 5.50 -3.28 11.88
N THR A 83 6.49 -3.23 10.98
CA THR A 83 6.31 -3.68 9.60
C THR A 83 7.51 -4.47 9.10
N HIS A 84 7.29 -5.29 8.05
CA HIS A 84 8.37 -5.96 7.32
C HIS A 84 8.78 -5.22 6.05
N TRP A 85 7.87 -4.43 5.49
CA TRP A 85 8.08 -3.70 4.24
C TRP A 85 7.65 -2.26 4.38
N ILE A 86 8.27 -1.41 3.57
CA ILE A 86 7.72 -0.10 3.26
C ILE A 86 7.45 0.03 1.76
N ARG A 87 6.50 0.88 1.41
CA ARG A 87 6.25 1.34 0.06
C ARG A 87 6.51 2.83 -0.01
N THR A 88 7.31 3.25 -1.02
CA THR A 88 7.58 4.67 -1.34
C THR A 88 6.82 5.09 -2.59
N PHE A 89 6.85 6.39 -2.93
CA PHE A 89 6.03 6.97 -4.00
C PHE A 89 6.84 7.72 -5.06
N SER A 90 8.08 8.11 -4.76
CA SER A 90 8.96 8.88 -5.62
C SER A 90 10.43 8.49 -5.43
N CYS A 91 11.24 8.80 -6.42
CA CYS A 91 12.69 8.63 -6.42
C CYS A 91 13.41 9.96 -6.70
N ARG A 92 12.86 11.09 -6.24
CA ARG A 92 13.45 12.43 -6.35
C ARG A 92 13.47 13.13 -5.00
N GLU A 93 14.13 14.27 -4.91
CA GLU A 93 14.06 15.18 -3.75
C GLU A 93 14.49 14.51 -2.45
N GLY A 94 15.47 13.58 -2.53
CA GLY A 94 15.97 12.80 -1.40
C GLY A 94 15.21 11.50 -1.12
N HIS A 95 14.05 11.29 -1.75
CA HIS A 95 13.26 10.06 -1.54
C HIS A 95 13.97 8.80 -2.05
N GLU A 96 14.88 8.92 -3.03
CA GLU A 96 15.70 7.83 -3.56
C GLU A 96 16.55 7.16 -2.48
N GLU A 97 16.93 7.89 -1.42
CA GLU A 97 17.69 7.36 -0.30
C GLU A 97 16.85 6.46 0.65
N THR A 98 15.54 6.60 0.61
CA THR A 98 14.62 5.92 1.54
C THR A 98 14.77 4.40 1.48
N ALA A 99 14.92 3.85 0.27
CA ALA A 99 15.01 2.39 0.09
C ALA A 99 16.30 1.80 0.69
N ARG A 100 17.44 2.48 0.51
CA ARG A 100 18.72 2.11 1.11
C ARG A 100 18.61 2.13 2.64
N ILE A 101 18.12 3.24 3.20
CA ILE A 101 17.97 3.43 4.64
C ILE A 101 17.02 2.37 5.25
N ALA A 102 15.93 2.04 4.55
CA ALA A 102 15.01 1.01 4.98
C ALA A 102 15.69 -0.36 5.08
N GLN A 103 16.48 -0.74 4.08
CA GLN A 103 17.22 -2.01 4.08
C GLN A 103 18.29 -2.08 5.16
N GLU A 104 18.99 -0.98 5.43
CA GLU A 104 19.93 -0.88 6.56
C GLU A 104 19.24 -1.18 7.90
N ASN A 105 17.94 -0.92 8.00
CA ASN A 105 17.11 -1.20 9.15
C ASN A 105 16.35 -2.54 9.05
N GLY A 106 16.72 -3.42 8.11
CA GLY A 106 16.15 -4.76 7.96
C GLY A 106 14.76 -4.81 7.34
N LEU A 107 14.31 -3.72 6.70
CA LEU A 107 13.04 -3.66 5.98
C LEU A 107 13.24 -4.02 4.50
N LYS A 108 12.22 -4.60 3.90
CA LYS A 108 12.09 -4.73 2.44
C LYS A 108 11.36 -3.53 1.86
N THR A 109 11.53 -3.32 0.55
CA THR A 109 11.06 -2.10 -0.12
C THR A 109 10.26 -2.40 -1.38
N MET A 110 9.12 -1.77 -1.51
CA MET A 110 8.45 -1.50 -2.78
C MET A 110 8.77 -0.06 -3.14
N VAL A 111 9.66 0.13 -4.11
CA VAL A 111 10.12 1.46 -4.54
C VAL A 111 9.17 2.00 -5.59
N GLY A 112 8.55 3.14 -5.32
CA GLY A 112 7.67 3.84 -6.25
C GLY A 112 8.45 4.80 -7.13
N VAL A 113 8.22 4.73 -8.43
CA VAL A 113 8.63 5.70 -9.45
C VAL A 113 7.44 6.58 -9.74
N GLY A 114 7.49 7.85 -9.38
CA GLY A 114 6.41 8.80 -9.56
C GLY A 114 6.25 9.17 -11.04
N LEU A 115 5.10 8.87 -11.64
CA LEU A 115 4.78 9.29 -13.00
C LEU A 115 3.58 10.23 -12.99
N SER A 116 3.61 11.21 -13.91
CA SER A 116 2.60 12.23 -14.09
C SER A 116 2.47 12.61 -15.57
N GLU A 117 1.74 13.68 -15.88
CA GLU A 117 1.69 14.26 -17.24
C GLU A 117 3.01 14.92 -17.67
N ASP A 118 3.92 15.22 -16.73
CA ASP A 118 5.24 15.81 -17.01
C ASP A 118 6.24 14.74 -17.42
N LEU A 119 6.43 14.58 -18.73
CA LEU A 119 7.30 13.55 -19.29
C LEU A 119 8.78 13.74 -18.97
N GLU A 120 9.23 14.98 -18.77
CA GLU A 120 10.64 15.24 -18.41
C GLU A 120 10.92 14.79 -16.98
N LEU A 121 10.03 15.07 -16.06
CA LEU A 121 10.11 14.59 -14.69
C LEU A 121 9.98 13.07 -14.62
N ASN A 122 9.14 12.46 -15.44
CA ASN A 122 8.99 10.99 -15.52
C ASN A 122 10.31 10.31 -15.90
N GLU A 123 11.09 10.89 -16.81
CA GLU A 123 12.40 10.34 -17.17
C GLU A 123 13.40 10.40 -16.00
N VAL A 124 13.38 11.46 -15.22
CA VAL A 124 14.21 11.57 -14.00
C VAL A 124 13.79 10.52 -12.96
N GLU A 125 12.49 10.41 -12.69
CA GLU A 125 11.93 9.42 -11.77
C GLU A 125 12.29 7.98 -12.18
N LEU A 126 12.11 7.65 -13.48
CA LEU A 126 12.44 6.32 -13.99
C LEU A 126 13.94 6.03 -13.86
N HIS A 127 14.79 6.99 -14.22
CA HIS A 127 16.24 6.82 -14.12
C HIS A 127 16.66 6.54 -12.68
N ASN A 128 16.24 7.37 -11.76
CA ASN A 128 16.56 7.24 -10.34
C ASN A 128 16.02 5.92 -9.75
N GLY A 129 14.78 5.55 -10.07
CA GLY A 129 14.20 4.28 -9.61
C GLY A 129 14.94 3.05 -10.13
N ILE A 130 15.41 3.09 -11.38
CA ILE A 130 16.27 2.06 -11.96
C ILE A 130 17.61 1.99 -11.22
N ASP A 131 18.20 3.13 -10.88
CA ASP A 131 19.49 3.16 -10.16
C ASP A 131 19.35 2.64 -8.74
N VAL A 132 18.28 2.99 -8.02
CA VAL A 132 17.94 2.42 -6.71
C VAL A 132 17.80 0.89 -6.81
N ALA A 133 17.12 0.40 -7.85
CA ALA A 133 16.93 -1.04 -8.04
C ALA A 133 18.24 -1.75 -8.41
N ARG A 134 19.10 -1.16 -9.27
CA ARG A 134 20.42 -1.69 -9.63
C ARG A 134 21.38 -1.72 -8.45
N ALA A 135 21.27 -0.77 -7.54
CA ALA A 135 22.02 -0.77 -6.28
C ALA A 135 21.56 -1.89 -5.31
N GLY A 136 20.49 -2.62 -5.65
CA GLY A 136 19.96 -3.72 -4.84
C GLY A 136 18.97 -3.26 -3.77
N HIS A 137 18.50 -2.00 -3.82
CA HIS A 137 17.64 -1.43 -2.79
C HIS A 137 16.14 -1.55 -3.09
N ALA A 138 15.73 -2.12 -4.22
CA ALA A 138 14.34 -2.42 -4.52
C ALA A 138 14.06 -3.92 -4.51
N ASN A 139 13.11 -4.37 -3.69
CA ASN A 139 12.58 -5.73 -3.75
C ASN A 139 11.42 -5.85 -4.76
N ILE A 140 10.72 -4.76 -5.01
CA ILE A 140 9.71 -4.56 -6.05
C ILE A 140 9.89 -3.13 -6.56
N LEU A 141 9.78 -2.93 -7.88
CA LEU A 141 9.76 -1.61 -8.51
C LEU A 141 8.36 -1.33 -9.06
N ALA A 142 7.74 -0.27 -8.56
CA ALA A 142 6.38 0.14 -8.91
C ALA A 142 6.45 1.37 -9.82
N ILE A 143 6.07 1.21 -11.10
CA ILE A 143 6.17 2.23 -12.14
C ILE A 143 4.84 2.98 -12.25
N GLY A 144 4.79 4.18 -11.71
CA GLY A 144 3.59 4.99 -11.59
C GLY A 144 2.66 4.56 -10.45
N ASN A 145 1.84 5.50 -10.01
CA ASN A 145 0.76 5.31 -9.05
C ASN A 145 -0.49 5.98 -9.58
N GLU A 146 -1.53 5.21 -9.86
CA GLU A 146 -2.85 5.70 -10.33
C GLU A 146 -2.79 6.59 -11.60
N VAL A 147 -1.79 6.36 -12.44
CA VAL A 147 -1.60 7.16 -13.68
C VAL A 147 -2.73 6.96 -14.68
N MET A 148 -3.32 5.76 -14.75
CA MET A 148 -4.48 5.51 -15.59
C MET A 148 -5.76 6.08 -14.96
N LEU A 149 -5.87 6.00 -13.63
CA LEU A 149 -7.00 6.57 -12.89
C LEU A 149 -7.07 8.09 -13.03
N ARG A 150 -5.92 8.78 -12.97
CA ARG A 150 -5.82 10.24 -13.15
C ARG A 150 -5.76 10.67 -14.62
N GLU A 151 -5.66 9.72 -15.55
CA GLU A 151 -5.50 10.00 -17.00
C GLU A 151 -4.20 10.78 -17.32
N ASP A 152 -3.16 10.67 -16.49
CA ASP A 152 -1.87 11.37 -16.68
C ASP A 152 -1.13 10.86 -17.93
N LEU A 153 -1.21 9.55 -18.20
CA LEU A 153 -0.55 8.89 -19.33
C LEU A 153 -1.54 7.99 -20.08
N GLY A 154 -1.32 7.86 -21.39
CA GLY A 154 -1.98 6.82 -22.17
C GLY A 154 -1.43 5.42 -21.89
N GLU A 155 -2.24 4.40 -22.17
CA GLU A 155 -1.88 2.99 -21.96
C GLU A 155 -0.54 2.61 -22.58
N ASP A 156 -0.28 3.03 -23.83
CA ASP A 156 0.97 2.72 -24.55
C ASP A 156 2.19 3.38 -23.88
N GLN A 157 2.06 4.60 -23.36
CA GLN A 157 3.12 5.28 -22.66
C GLN A 157 3.48 4.57 -21.35
N LEU A 158 2.47 4.20 -20.55
CA LEU A 158 2.68 3.47 -19.30
C LEU A 158 3.34 2.11 -19.56
N ILE A 159 2.90 1.38 -20.60
CA ILE A 159 3.50 0.10 -21.01
C ILE A 159 4.97 0.29 -21.40
N ASP A 160 5.33 1.37 -22.10
CA ASP A 160 6.71 1.68 -22.46
C ASP A 160 7.59 1.90 -21.20
N TYR A 161 7.14 2.69 -20.23
CA TYR A 161 7.86 2.90 -18.98
C TYR A 161 8.07 1.57 -18.21
N ILE A 162 7.04 0.73 -18.13
CA ILE A 162 7.13 -0.59 -17.50
C ILE A 162 8.14 -1.48 -18.24
N ALA A 163 8.09 -1.52 -19.56
CA ALA A 163 8.98 -2.34 -20.37
C ALA A 163 10.45 -1.91 -20.25
N ARG A 164 10.71 -0.61 -20.23
CA ARG A 164 12.05 -0.03 -20.04
C ARG A 164 12.60 -0.36 -18.66
N ALA A 165 11.80 -0.23 -17.61
CA ALA A 165 12.18 -0.62 -16.26
C ALA A 165 12.53 -2.10 -16.17
N ARG A 166 11.67 -2.99 -16.68
CA ARG A 166 11.89 -4.44 -16.69
C ARG A 166 13.18 -4.83 -17.41
N ALA A 167 13.46 -4.20 -18.55
CA ALA A 167 14.68 -4.44 -19.31
C ALA A 167 15.93 -3.98 -18.55
N ALA A 168 15.84 -2.90 -17.77
CA ALA A 168 16.95 -2.29 -17.06
C ALA A 168 17.32 -3.03 -15.75
N VAL A 169 16.38 -3.71 -15.10
CA VAL A 169 16.56 -4.35 -13.77
C VAL A 169 16.12 -5.81 -13.77
N PRO A 170 16.77 -6.69 -14.58
CA PRO A 170 16.40 -8.10 -14.62
C PRO A 170 16.53 -8.74 -13.24
N GLY A 171 15.47 -9.42 -12.79
CA GLY A 171 15.43 -10.07 -11.47
C GLY A 171 14.74 -9.26 -10.38
N VAL A 172 14.42 -7.98 -10.60
CA VAL A 172 13.51 -7.21 -9.73
C VAL A 172 12.13 -7.25 -10.34
N PRO A 173 11.09 -7.73 -9.64
CA PRO A 173 9.72 -7.70 -10.14
C PRO A 173 9.24 -6.27 -10.37
N VAL A 174 8.66 -6.01 -11.54
CA VAL A 174 8.16 -4.68 -11.95
C VAL A 174 6.66 -4.75 -12.19
N GLY A 175 5.94 -3.79 -11.65
CA GLY A 175 4.50 -3.59 -11.89
C GLY A 175 4.14 -2.11 -11.88
N THR A 176 2.89 -1.80 -12.15
CA THR A 176 2.30 -0.46 -11.89
C THR A 176 1.29 -0.58 -10.77
N VAL A 177 1.09 0.53 -10.05
CA VAL A 177 0.05 0.65 -9.03
C VAL A 177 -1.14 1.38 -9.62
N ASP A 178 -2.33 0.76 -9.53
CA ASP A 178 -3.56 1.44 -9.92
C ASP A 178 -4.77 0.85 -9.19
N ALA A 179 -5.94 1.49 -9.33
CA ALA A 179 -7.18 0.98 -8.81
C ALA A 179 -7.50 -0.41 -9.43
N TYR A 180 -8.02 -1.31 -8.62
CA TYR A 180 -8.24 -2.71 -9.01
C TYR A 180 -9.00 -2.88 -10.34
N PHE A 181 -9.97 -2.02 -10.62
CA PHE A 181 -10.80 -2.08 -11.83
C PHE A 181 -10.06 -1.60 -13.10
N LEU A 182 -8.99 -0.81 -12.95
CA LEU A 182 -8.18 -0.40 -14.11
C LEU A 182 -7.50 -1.60 -14.77
N PHE A 183 -7.08 -2.59 -14.00
CA PHE A 183 -6.50 -3.80 -14.56
C PHE A 183 -7.53 -4.68 -15.31
N GLU A 184 -8.81 -4.62 -14.92
CA GLU A 184 -9.90 -5.27 -15.69
C GLU A 184 -10.13 -4.56 -17.03
N ASN A 185 -10.10 -3.21 -17.00
CA ASN A 185 -10.36 -2.38 -18.18
C ASN A 185 -9.15 -2.28 -19.12
N HIS A 186 -7.93 -2.48 -18.62
CA HIS A 186 -6.67 -2.35 -19.34
C HIS A 186 -5.83 -3.65 -19.27
N PRO A 187 -6.29 -4.74 -19.90
CA PRO A 187 -5.60 -6.04 -19.82
C PRO A 187 -4.18 -6.03 -20.40
N ARG A 188 -3.87 -5.08 -21.32
CA ARG A 188 -2.50 -4.92 -21.85
C ARG A 188 -1.55 -4.40 -20.79
N VAL A 189 -1.97 -3.47 -19.92
CA VAL A 189 -1.19 -2.99 -18.77
C VAL A 189 -0.97 -4.15 -17.80
N ALA A 190 -2.02 -4.90 -17.45
CA ALA A 190 -1.91 -6.09 -16.61
C ALA A 190 -0.93 -7.12 -17.21
N ALA A 191 -0.93 -7.30 -18.53
CA ALA A 191 -0.01 -8.21 -19.23
C ALA A 191 1.45 -7.74 -19.19
N ALA A 192 1.71 -6.42 -19.25
CA ALA A 192 3.03 -5.83 -19.22
C ALA A 192 3.74 -5.98 -17.85
N CYS A 193 3.00 -6.07 -16.76
CA CYS A 193 3.52 -6.21 -15.41
C CYS A 193 3.98 -7.64 -15.08
N ASP A 194 4.97 -7.79 -14.19
CA ASP A 194 5.35 -9.08 -13.60
C ASP A 194 4.37 -9.50 -12.48
N LEU A 195 3.79 -8.52 -11.78
CA LEU A 195 2.78 -8.68 -10.73
C LEU A 195 1.83 -7.48 -10.79
N LEU A 196 0.63 -7.62 -10.23
CA LEU A 196 -0.31 -6.50 -10.11
C LEU A 196 -0.23 -5.89 -8.71
N LEU A 197 -0.13 -4.57 -8.67
CA LEU A 197 -0.11 -3.76 -7.45
C LEU A 197 -1.42 -2.95 -7.43
N VAL A 198 -2.35 -3.33 -6.54
CA VAL A 198 -3.73 -2.84 -6.64
C VAL A 198 -4.12 -2.00 -5.44
N ASN A 199 -4.67 -0.82 -5.71
CA ASN A 199 -5.29 0.01 -4.70
C ASN A 199 -6.75 -0.41 -4.50
N CYS A 200 -7.12 -0.68 -3.24
CA CYS A 200 -8.43 -1.15 -2.84
C CYS A 200 -8.99 -0.23 -1.75
N TYR A 201 -9.82 0.72 -2.14
CA TYR A 201 -10.38 1.71 -1.23
C TYR A 201 -11.92 1.69 -1.19
N PRO A 202 -12.54 0.86 -0.34
CA PRO A 202 -13.99 0.90 -0.14
C PRO A 202 -14.50 2.29 0.27
N PHE A 203 -13.66 3.09 0.95
CA PHE A 203 -14.00 4.45 1.33
C PHE A 203 -14.35 5.32 0.12
N TRP A 204 -13.46 5.35 -0.90
CA TRP A 204 -13.66 6.15 -2.11
C TRP A 204 -14.79 5.64 -3.03
N GLU A 205 -15.29 4.45 -2.76
CA GLU A 205 -16.49 3.92 -3.41
C GLU A 205 -17.75 4.07 -2.55
N SER A 206 -17.71 4.95 -1.54
CA SER A 206 -18.88 5.26 -0.68
C SER A 206 -19.45 4.06 0.08
N CYS A 207 -18.62 3.03 0.31
CA CYS A 207 -19.05 1.82 1.00
C CYS A 207 -19.19 2.08 2.52
N PRO A 208 -20.33 1.73 3.16
CA PRO A 208 -20.43 1.81 4.61
C PRO A 208 -19.36 0.95 5.30
N ALA A 209 -18.82 1.43 6.44
CA ALA A 209 -17.71 0.78 7.13
C ALA A 209 -17.98 -0.70 7.50
N GLU A 210 -19.22 -1.05 7.83
CA GLU A 210 -19.65 -2.41 8.16
C GLU A 210 -19.48 -3.40 7.00
N TYR A 211 -19.55 -2.93 5.75
CA TYR A 211 -19.37 -3.73 4.53
C TYR A 211 -18.01 -3.56 3.89
N ALA A 212 -17.23 -2.57 4.31
CA ALA A 212 -15.98 -2.18 3.67
C ALA A 212 -14.98 -3.34 3.53
N PHE A 213 -14.86 -4.16 4.56
CA PHE A 213 -13.99 -5.33 4.53
C PHE A 213 -14.42 -6.37 3.49
N LEU A 214 -15.72 -6.67 3.39
CA LEU A 214 -16.24 -7.61 2.39
C LEU A 214 -16.06 -7.07 0.97
N TYR A 215 -16.25 -5.77 0.81
CA TYR A 215 -16.06 -5.11 -0.47
C TYR A 215 -14.59 -5.10 -0.90
N MET A 216 -13.67 -4.83 0.03
CA MET A 216 -12.23 -4.95 -0.25
C MET A 216 -11.84 -6.36 -0.71
N LYS A 217 -12.41 -7.41 -0.10
CA LYS A 217 -12.19 -8.79 -0.57
C LYS A 217 -12.69 -9.00 -2.00
N ASP A 218 -13.81 -8.39 -2.38
CA ASP A 218 -14.31 -8.46 -3.75
C ASP A 218 -13.40 -7.72 -4.73
N MET A 219 -12.93 -6.50 -4.38
CA MET A 219 -11.94 -5.76 -5.17
C MET A 219 -10.69 -6.60 -5.43
N TYR A 220 -10.14 -7.21 -4.38
CA TYR A 220 -8.97 -8.07 -4.50
C TYR A 220 -9.23 -9.29 -5.40
N ARG A 221 -10.38 -9.96 -5.26
CA ARG A 221 -10.76 -11.09 -6.10
C ARG A 221 -10.88 -10.69 -7.58
N ARG A 222 -11.44 -9.52 -7.87
CA ARG A 222 -11.52 -8.97 -9.22
C ARG A 222 -10.14 -8.72 -9.80
N ALA A 223 -9.24 -8.12 -9.02
CA ALA A 223 -7.84 -7.95 -9.42
C ALA A 223 -7.14 -9.30 -9.68
N GLN A 224 -7.39 -10.33 -8.87
CA GLN A 224 -6.86 -11.67 -9.09
C GLN A 224 -7.33 -12.27 -10.43
N ASN A 225 -8.59 -12.03 -10.81
CA ASN A 225 -9.11 -12.48 -12.11
C ASN A 225 -8.41 -11.75 -13.27
N ALA A 226 -8.20 -10.43 -13.16
CA ALA A 226 -7.47 -9.64 -14.16
C ALA A 226 -5.98 -10.03 -14.26
N ALA A 227 -5.40 -10.51 -13.17
CA ALA A 227 -3.98 -10.88 -13.10
C ALA A 227 -3.62 -12.13 -13.91
N ASN A 228 -4.60 -12.94 -14.31
CA ASN A 228 -4.39 -14.16 -15.12
C ASN A 228 -3.27 -15.06 -14.54
N GLY A 229 -3.33 -15.32 -13.22
CA GLY A 229 -2.38 -16.18 -12.51
C GLY A 229 -1.11 -15.49 -12.00
N LYS A 230 -0.87 -14.22 -12.32
CA LYS A 230 0.21 -13.44 -11.72
C LYS A 230 -0.09 -13.13 -10.27
N LYS A 231 0.95 -12.83 -9.51
CA LYS A 231 0.84 -12.37 -8.13
C LYS A 231 0.09 -11.04 -8.07
N VAL A 232 -0.79 -10.90 -7.08
CA VAL A 232 -1.48 -9.65 -6.75
C VAL A 232 -1.11 -9.25 -5.34
N ILE A 233 -0.73 -8.00 -5.16
CA ILE A 233 -0.46 -7.38 -3.86
C ILE A 233 -1.41 -6.18 -3.72
N ILE A 234 -2.06 -6.03 -2.58
CA ILE A 234 -2.78 -4.79 -2.25
C ILE A 234 -1.72 -3.74 -1.91
N SER A 235 -1.49 -2.81 -2.82
CA SER A 235 -0.49 -1.75 -2.69
C SER A 235 -0.97 -0.60 -1.82
N GLU A 236 -2.29 -0.40 -1.74
CA GLU A 236 -2.91 0.53 -0.80
C GLU A 236 -4.29 0.06 -0.38
N THR A 237 -4.56 0.20 0.91
CA THR A 237 -5.89 0.17 1.50
C THR A 237 -5.85 0.87 2.85
N GLY A 238 -6.92 1.51 3.25
CA GLY A 238 -6.99 2.25 4.50
C GLY A 238 -8.39 2.80 4.78
N TRP A 239 -8.53 3.49 5.91
CA TRP A 239 -9.75 4.20 6.29
C TRP A 239 -9.37 5.46 7.08
N PRO A 240 -9.87 6.64 6.71
CA PRO A 240 -9.53 7.88 7.39
C PRO A 240 -10.19 7.97 8.77
N THR A 241 -9.49 8.61 9.71
CA THR A 241 -9.95 8.74 11.08
C THR A 241 -10.79 9.98 11.35
N ILE A 242 -10.63 11.01 10.52
CA ILE A 242 -11.27 12.33 10.68
C ILE A 242 -11.66 12.82 9.29
N GLY A 243 -12.67 13.66 9.21
CA GLY A 243 -13.09 14.37 8.01
C GLY A 243 -14.58 14.19 7.70
N SER A 244 -14.99 14.71 6.55
CA SER A 244 -16.37 14.64 6.08
C SER A 244 -16.68 13.26 5.48
N PRO A 245 -17.92 12.76 5.63
CA PRO A 245 -18.33 11.53 4.98
C PRO A 245 -18.21 11.64 3.44
N PHE A 246 -17.79 10.55 2.83
CA PHE A 246 -17.86 10.36 1.38
C PHE A 246 -19.03 9.42 1.07
N GLY A 247 -20.17 10.00 0.75
CA GLY A 247 -21.43 9.25 0.63
C GLY A 247 -21.76 8.51 1.93
N SER A 248 -21.81 7.17 1.88
CA SER A 248 -22.08 6.33 3.04
C SER A 248 -20.84 5.93 3.84
N ALA A 249 -19.64 6.26 3.35
CA ALA A 249 -18.38 6.01 4.03
C ALA A 249 -18.12 7.13 5.06
N ILE A 250 -18.09 6.77 6.34
CA ILE A 250 -17.95 7.73 7.44
C ILE A 250 -16.55 7.59 8.06
N PRO A 251 -15.71 8.66 7.99
CA PRO A 251 -14.45 8.70 8.70
C PRO A 251 -14.70 8.65 10.21
N SER A 252 -13.99 7.79 10.91
CA SER A 252 -13.94 7.81 12.38
C SER A 252 -12.78 6.95 12.89
N TYR A 253 -12.33 7.22 14.10
CA TYR A 253 -11.33 6.39 14.77
C TYR A 253 -11.79 4.94 14.92
N ASP A 254 -13.05 4.72 15.26
CA ASP A 254 -13.57 3.37 15.48
C ASP A 254 -13.71 2.60 14.18
N ASN A 255 -14.18 3.24 13.09
CA ASN A 255 -14.24 2.62 11.77
C ASN A 255 -12.85 2.29 11.23
N ALA A 256 -11.89 3.21 11.37
CA ALA A 256 -10.51 2.99 10.94
C ALA A 256 -9.84 1.86 11.73
N LEU A 257 -10.06 1.80 13.04
CA LEU A 257 -9.56 0.75 13.91
C LEU A 257 -10.11 -0.63 13.53
N GLU A 258 -11.43 -0.76 13.36
CA GLU A 258 -12.05 -2.01 12.94
C GLU A 258 -11.64 -2.42 11.53
N TYR A 259 -11.57 -1.48 10.58
CA TYR A 259 -11.13 -1.74 9.23
C TYR A 259 -9.72 -2.32 9.20
N PHE A 260 -8.79 -1.71 9.95
CA PHE A 260 -7.42 -2.21 10.10
C PHE A 260 -7.38 -3.64 10.64
N ILE A 261 -8.08 -3.89 11.76
CA ILE A 261 -8.06 -5.20 12.40
C ILE A 261 -8.61 -6.28 11.47
N ARG A 262 -9.77 -6.04 10.83
CA ARG A 262 -10.41 -7.00 9.90
C ARG A 262 -9.54 -7.26 8.67
N THR A 263 -8.90 -6.22 8.15
CA THR A 263 -8.00 -6.31 7.00
C THR A 263 -6.82 -7.23 7.30
N TYR A 264 -6.13 -7.02 8.41
CA TYR A 264 -4.98 -7.85 8.76
C TYR A 264 -5.33 -9.24 9.27
N GLN A 265 -6.49 -9.42 9.89
CA GLN A 265 -7.02 -10.74 10.18
C GLN A 265 -7.14 -11.58 8.90
N TRP A 266 -7.82 -11.04 7.91
CA TRP A 266 -7.99 -11.69 6.62
C TRP A 266 -6.65 -11.90 5.90
N ALA A 267 -5.81 -10.89 5.87
CA ALA A 267 -4.49 -10.97 5.26
C ALA A 267 -3.68 -12.13 5.85
N HIS A 268 -3.70 -12.29 7.16
CA HIS A 268 -3.02 -13.38 7.84
C HIS A 268 -3.64 -14.74 7.54
N GLU A 269 -4.97 -14.86 7.55
CA GLU A 269 -5.68 -16.12 7.32
C GLU A 269 -5.48 -16.65 5.90
N GLU A 270 -5.60 -15.77 4.90
CA GLU A 270 -5.51 -16.13 3.49
C GLU A 270 -4.12 -15.91 2.88
N GLY A 271 -3.17 -15.35 3.65
CA GLY A 271 -1.81 -15.09 3.21
C GLY A 271 -1.70 -13.97 2.20
N ILE A 272 -2.47 -12.90 2.37
CA ILE A 272 -2.51 -11.75 1.46
C ILE A 272 -1.43 -10.75 1.85
N GLU A 273 -0.70 -10.25 0.87
CA GLU A 273 0.28 -9.19 1.06
C GLU A 273 -0.40 -7.83 0.89
N ILE A 274 -0.28 -6.98 1.93
CA ILE A 274 -0.96 -5.68 1.99
C ILE A 274 0.01 -4.61 2.45
N PHE A 275 0.02 -3.47 1.76
CA PHE A 275 0.57 -2.22 2.25
C PHE A 275 -0.59 -1.34 2.75
N TYR A 276 -0.60 -1.04 4.05
CA TYR A 276 -1.63 -0.19 4.62
C TYR A 276 -1.31 1.29 4.38
N PHE A 277 -2.28 2.02 3.95
CA PHE A 277 -2.19 3.45 3.74
C PHE A 277 -2.85 4.19 4.91
N SER A 278 -2.05 4.89 5.75
CA SER A 278 -0.62 5.08 5.62
C SER A 278 0.07 5.04 6.98
N SER A 279 1.38 5.23 7.00
CA SER A 279 2.15 5.35 8.24
C SER A 279 1.72 6.59 9.03
N PHE A 280 1.77 7.76 8.41
CA PHE A 280 1.56 9.06 9.06
C PHE A 280 0.42 9.84 8.43
N ASP A 281 -0.18 10.69 9.25
CA ASP A 281 -1.03 11.77 8.75
C ASP A 281 -0.20 12.78 7.96
N GLU A 282 -0.75 13.26 6.83
CA GLU A 282 -0.06 14.15 5.90
C GLU A 282 -0.91 15.39 5.61
N ALA A 283 -0.65 16.47 6.35
CA ALA A 283 -1.46 17.69 6.32
C ALA A 283 -1.59 18.34 4.93
N TRP A 284 -0.63 18.12 4.03
CA TRP A 284 -0.63 18.69 2.69
C TRP A 284 -1.71 18.08 1.77
N LYS A 285 -2.24 16.90 2.07
CA LYS A 285 -3.22 16.19 1.23
C LYS A 285 -4.65 16.72 1.31
N VAL A 286 -4.90 17.74 2.11
CA VAL A 286 -6.27 18.30 2.32
C VAL A 286 -6.87 18.90 1.04
N GLY A 287 -6.07 19.26 0.04
CA GLY A 287 -6.56 19.86 -1.20
C GLY A 287 -7.32 18.89 -2.09
N ASP A 288 -6.61 17.94 -2.65
CA ASP A 288 -7.12 17.05 -3.71
C ASP A 288 -8.02 15.94 -3.16
N GLU A 289 -7.73 15.45 -1.97
CA GLU A 289 -8.50 14.38 -1.31
C GLU A 289 -9.58 14.92 -0.34
N GLY A 290 -9.83 16.22 -0.33
CA GLY A 290 -10.73 16.86 0.64
C GLY A 290 -10.16 16.82 2.07
N ASP A 291 -11.00 17.07 3.05
CA ASP A 291 -10.60 17.15 4.45
C ASP A 291 -10.16 15.82 5.06
N VAL A 292 -10.52 14.69 4.44
CA VAL A 292 -10.08 13.35 4.87
C VAL A 292 -8.62 13.06 4.47
N GLY A 293 -8.09 13.71 3.44
CA GLY A 293 -6.76 13.43 2.88
C GLY A 293 -5.65 13.46 3.91
N ALA A 294 -5.76 14.33 4.91
CA ALA A 294 -4.76 14.48 5.96
C ALA A 294 -4.76 13.34 7.01
N TYR A 295 -5.77 12.45 7.08
CA TYR A 295 -6.02 11.66 8.28
C TYR A 295 -6.03 10.14 8.06
N TRP A 296 -5.23 9.64 7.15
CA TRP A 296 -5.10 8.22 6.83
C TRP A 296 -4.04 7.47 7.66
N GLY A 297 -3.18 8.19 8.37
CA GLY A 297 -2.07 7.62 9.13
C GLY A 297 -2.50 6.75 10.31
N LEU A 298 -1.67 5.77 10.63
CA LEU A 298 -1.74 5.04 11.92
C LEU A 298 -1.09 5.87 13.05
N TRP A 299 -0.18 6.75 12.68
CA TRP A 299 0.41 7.79 13.52
C TRP A 299 -0.02 9.17 13.00
N ASP A 300 -0.07 10.13 13.89
CA ASP A 300 -0.31 11.52 13.52
C ASP A 300 0.89 12.12 12.76
N LYS A 301 0.76 13.37 12.30
CA LYS A 301 1.82 14.08 11.58
C LYS A 301 3.13 14.21 12.36
N ASP A 302 3.06 14.21 13.69
CA ASP A 302 4.19 14.35 14.61
C ASP A 302 4.77 12.99 15.03
N GLY A 303 4.18 11.89 14.58
CA GLY A 303 4.63 10.51 14.85
C GLY A 303 4.08 9.91 16.14
N HIS A 304 3.05 10.49 16.74
CA HIS A 304 2.37 9.89 17.88
C HIS A 304 1.31 8.88 17.40
N PRO A 305 1.19 7.73 18.06
CA PRO A 305 0.18 6.75 17.67
C PRO A 305 -1.23 7.28 17.91
N LYS A 306 -2.12 7.04 16.96
CA LYS A 306 -3.51 7.54 17.00
C LYS A 306 -4.45 6.64 17.79
N PHE A 307 -4.16 5.36 17.91
CA PHE A 307 -4.99 4.38 18.61
C PHE A 307 -4.36 4.06 19.98
N VAL A 308 -4.78 4.80 21.01
CA VAL A 308 -4.30 4.72 22.40
C VAL A 308 -5.44 4.52 23.38
#